data_5bd0c57e43c4c1299b1f830780110803
#
_entry.id   5bd0c57e43c4c1299b1f830780110803
#
_cell.length_a   1.000
_cell.length_b   1.000
_cell.length_c   1.000
_cell.angle_alpha   90.00
_cell.angle_beta   90.00
_cell.angle_gamma   90.00
#
_symmetry.space_group_name_H-M   'P 1'
#
loop_
_entity.id
_entity.type
_entity.pdbx_description
1 polymer ?
#
loop_
_entity_poly.entity_id
_entity_poly.type
_entity_poly.pdbx_seq_one_letter_code
_entity_poly.pdbx_strand_id
1 'polypeptide(L)'
;MRDSSRVRVTGPLERYAGGFRVELDRRGYAPASAAQRMQLMACVSRWMAAERVAVSGLTWERLEGFVGWRRAAGYAHFTSSGSLAPLLDYLRARGAAPELVLVPPPDGPVDVLMERYRTYLLGERGLAAGTVRYYLRFARLFLEANSAAAGEVDPVRLTAGDVGRFVREQAASRRVGSTKNMVMALRSLFRFWHLEGVTADDLAGAVPGVAPQSRSLPRALPASMVRRLLASCDRRTAVGRRNFAVLIVLSRLGLRAGEAAAIELEDIDWRRGELLVRGKGGRREILPLPVDVGEALAGYLQRGRPRIACGRLFLRVNAPSGALSPAGVSNVVRSACRRCGLPVVCAHRLRHTAATETLRAGASLEEIGQLLRQQSTFTTAIYARVDRDNLRELALPWPGGAP
;
A
#
# COMPACT_ATOMS: atom_id res chain seq x y z
N MET A 1 -33.56 -9.59 -9.00
CA MET A 1 -32.60 -8.47 -8.88
C MET A 1 -32.86 -7.76 -7.55
N ARG A 2 -31.86 -7.69 -6.64
CA ARG A 2 -32.05 -6.98 -5.34
C ARG A 2 -31.95 -5.49 -5.58
N ASP A 3 -33.05 -4.79 -5.45
CA ASP A 3 -33.16 -3.33 -5.64
C ASP A 3 -32.95 -2.61 -4.30
N SER A 4 -32.11 -1.58 -4.29
CA SER A 4 -31.83 -0.75 -3.12
C SER A 4 -33.06 0.03 -2.64
N SER A 5 -34.04 0.32 -3.54
CA SER A 5 -35.26 1.02 -3.23
C SER A 5 -36.18 0.24 -2.27
N ARG A 6 -36.07 -1.09 -2.25
CA ARG A 6 -36.88 -1.98 -1.41
C ARG A 6 -36.38 -2.15 0.01
N VAL A 7 -35.21 -1.61 0.35
CA VAL A 7 -34.66 -1.74 1.71
C VAL A 7 -35.23 -0.65 2.59
N ARG A 8 -36.07 -1.04 3.55
CA ARG A 8 -36.61 -0.13 4.56
C ARG A 8 -35.61 0.02 5.70
N VAL A 9 -35.26 1.25 6.02
CA VAL A 9 -34.45 1.64 7.18
C VAL A 9 -35.38 2.27 8.19
N THR A 10 -35.38 1.78 9.42
CA THR A 10 -36.17 2.31 10.54
C THR A 10 -35.22 2.70 11.68
N GLY A 11 -35.62 3.63 12.55
CA GLY A 11 -34.84 4.07 13.69
C GLY A 11 -33.94 5.29 13.39
N PRO A 12 -32.87 5.52 14.18
CA PRO A 12 -32.09 6.77 14.16
C PRO A 12 -31.54 7.18 12.79
N LEU A 13 -31.29 6.22 11.89
CA LEU A 13 -30.74 6.49 10.55
C LEU A 13 -31.82 6.65 9.46
N GLU A 14 -33.10 6.51 9.77
CA GLU A 14 -34.21 6.54 8.78
C GLU A 14 -34.16 7.79 7.90
N ARG A 15 -34.04 8.97 8.50
CA ARG A 15 -33.99 10.27 7.79
C ARG A 15 -32.81 10.40 6.82
N TYR A 16 -31.77 9.62 6.99
CA TYR A 16 -30.56 9.63 6.14
C TYR A 16 -30.63 8.61 5.00
N ALA A 17 -31.57 7.68 5.01
CA ALA A 17 -31.63 6.55 4.09
C ALA A 17 -31.74 6.98 2.62
N GLY A 18 -32.60 7.95 2.30
CA GLY A 18 -32.74 8.46 0.94
C GLY A 18 -31.48 9.10 0.40
N GLY A 19 -30.85 9.96 1.19
CA GLY A 19 -29.60 10.63 0.82
C GLY A 19 -28.41 9.66 0.72
N PHE A 20 -28.35 8.64 1.58
CA PHE A 20 -27.30 7.64 1.50
C PHE A 20 -27.42 6.78 0.23
N ARG A 21 -28.63 6.46 -0.21
CA ARG A 21 -28.88 5.77 -1.48
C ARG A 21 -28.33 6.57 -2.66
N VAL A 22 -28.68 7.87 -2.73
CA VAL A 22 -28.14 8.76 -3.78
C VAL A 22 -26.60 8.83 -3.73
N GLU A 23 -26.03 8.86 -2.54
CA GLU A 23 -24.57 8.88 -2.37
C GLU A 23 -23.91 7.57 -2.84
N LEU A 24 -24.54 6.41 -2.60
CA LEU A 24 -24.05 5.13 -3.12
C LEU A 24 -24.08 5.11 -4.66
N ASP A 25 -25.14 5.61 -5.27
CA ASP A 25 -25.25 5.72 -6.73
C ASP A 25 -24.18 6.68 -7.27
N ARG A 26 -23.99 7.85 -6.67
CA ARG A 26 -22.96 8.81 -7.01
C ARG A 26 -21.55 8.22 -6.91
N ARG A 27 -21.29 7.36 -5.91
CA ARG A 27 -20.02 6.63 -5.74
C ARG A 27 -19.85 5.44 -6.70
N GLY A 28 -20.84 5.16 -7.57
CA GLY A 28 -20.79 4.11 -8.59
C GLY A 28 -21.03 2.70 -8.06
N TYR A 29 -21.77 2.54 -6.97
CA TYR A 29 -22.14 1.21 -6.48
C TYR A 29 -23.17 0.55 -7.42
N ALA A 30 -22.87 -0.69 -7.86
CA ALA A 30 -23.85 -1.49 -8.58
C ALA A 30 -25.11 -1.71 -7.72
N PRO A 31 -26.32 -1.81 -8.34
CA PRO A 31 -27.61 -1.89 -7.60
C PRO A 31 -27.61 -2.97 -6.49
N ALA A 32 -27.07 -4.16 -6.76
CA ALA A 32 -26.98 -5.22 -5.76
C ALA A 32 -26.05 -4.86 -4.59
N SER A 33 -24.92 -4.19 -4.86
CA SER A 33 -23.98 -3.73 -3.84
C SER A 33 -24.55 -2.57 -3.03
N ALA A 34 -25.25 -1.65 -3.67
CA ALA A 34 -25.97 -0.57 -3.01
C ALA A 34 -27.07 -1.13 -2.08
N ALA A 35 -27.84 -2.12 -2.54
CA ALA A 35 -28.83 -2.80 -1.70
C ALA A 35 -28.20 -3.45 -0.46
N GLN A 36 -27.04 -4.10 -0.60
CA GLN A 36 -26.32 -4.66 0.56
C GLN A 36 -25.88 -3.56 1.54
N ARG A 37 -25.41 -2.41 1.05
CA ARG A 37 -25.03 -1.27 1.91
C ARG A 37 -26.25 -0.68 2.63
N MET A 38 -27.38 -0.58 1.95
CA MET A 38 -28.63 -0.16 2.57
C MET A 38 -29.13 -1.16 3.64
N GLN A 39 -29.02 -2.47 3.39
CA GLN A 39 -29.32 -3.50 4.40
C GLN A 39 -28.41 -3.37 5.63
N LEU A 40 -27.10 -3.12 5.41
CA LEU A 40 -26.17 -2.89 6.50
C LEU A 40 -26.54 -1.64 7.31
N MET A 41 -26.89 -0.54 6.65
CA MET A 41 -27.42 0.67 7.30
C MET A 41 -28.66 0.36 8.14
N ALA A 42 -29.60 -0.43 7.64
CA ALA A 42 -30.79 -0.85 8.38
C ALA A 42 -30.43 -1.69 9.62
N CYS A 43 -29.42 -2.57 9.53
CA CYS A 43 -28.94 -3.33 10.68
C CYS A 43 -28.28 -2.43 11.75
N VAL A 44 -27.43 -1.48 11.33
CA VAL A 44 -26.82 -0.49 12.23
C VAL A 44 -27.88 0.34 12.91
N SER A 45 -28.88 0.83 12.17
CA SER A 45 -29.95 1.67 12.71
C SER A 45 -30.77 0.96 13.79
N ARG A 46 -31.12 -0.33 13.58
CA ARG A 46 -31.81 -1.12 14.61
C ARG A 46 -30.96 -1.37 15.85
N TRP A 47 -29.68 -1.66 15.65
CA TRP A 47 -28.75 -1.81 16.77
C TRP A 47 -28.60 -0.51 17.55
N MET A 48 -28.46 0.64 16.87
CA MET A 48 -28.43 1.95 17.52
C MET A 48 -29.69 2.22 18.33
N ALA A 49 -30.88 1.84 17.81
CA ALA A 49 -32.13 1.99 18.56
C ALA A 49 -32.15 1.12 19.83
N ALA A 50 -31.68 -0.13 19.75
CA ALA A 50 -31.59 -1.05 20.88
C ALA A 50 -30.60 -0.55 21.95
N GLU A 51 -29.45 -0.07 21.53
CA GLU A 51 -28.38 0.45 22.42
C GLU A 51 -28.59 1.92 22.81
N ARG A 52 -29.68 2.55 22.38
CA ARG A 52 -29.99 3.98 22.63
C ARG A 52 -28.87 4.92 22.17
N VAL A 53 -28.21 4.59 21.07
CA VAL A 53 -27.11 5.38 20.49
C VAL A 53 -27.68 6.44 19.55
N ALA A 54 -27.43 7.72 19.85
CA ALA A 54 -27.74 8.81 18.92
C ALA A 54 -26.76 8.84 17.74
N VAL A 55 -27.20 9.42 16.60
CA VAL A 55 -26.33 9.53 15.39
C VAL A 55 -25.09 10.37 15.67
N SER A 56 -25.22 11.42 16.49
CA SER A 56 -24.11 12.26 16.95
C SER A 56 -23.08 11.52 17.80
N GLY A 57 -23.43 10.35 18.32
CA GLY A 57 -22.51 9.48 19.07
C GLY A 57 -21.95 8.30 18.26
N LEU A 58 -22.23 8.22 16.95
CA LEU A 58 -21.79 7.10 16.11
C LEU A 58 -20.32 7.28 15.70
N THR A 59 -19.40 6.80 16.54
CA THR A 59 -17.97 6.79 16.28
C THR A 59 -17.51 5.51 15.56
N TRP A 60 -16.25 5.48 15.12
CA TRP A 60 -15.68 4.28 14.53
C TRP A 60 -15.59 3.12 15.53
N GLU A 61 -15.22 3.40 16.77
CA GLU A 61 -15.13 2.39 17.84
C GLU A 61 -16.49 1.74 18.11
N ARG A 62 -17.57 2.54 18.13
CA ARG A 62 -18.93 1.99 18.27
C ARG A 62 -19.34 1.10 17.11
N LEU A 63 -18.90 1.44 15.90
CA LEU A 63 -19.12 0.57 14.73
C LEU A 63 -18.29 -0.71 14.80
N GLU A 64 -17.09 -0.66 15.36
CA GLU A 64 -16.31 -1.87 15.64
C GLU A 64 -16.98 -2.74 16.72
N GLY A 65 -17.52 -2.12 17.75
CA GLY A 65 -18.36 -2.79 18.76
C GLY A 65 -19.57 -3.49 18.13
N PHE A 66 -20.32 -2.82 17.24
CA PHE A 66 -21.40 -3.42 16.45
C PHE A 66 -20.92 -4.63 15.63
N VAL A 67 -19.77 -4.52 14.97
CA VAL A 67 -19.20 -5.65 14.20
C VAL A 67 -18.77 -6.79 15.12
N GLY A 68 -18.20 -6.49 16.29
CA GLY A 68 -17.85 -7.45 17.33
C GLY A 68 -19.07 -8.21 17.82
N TRP A 69 -20.14 -7.49 18.16
CA TRP A 69 -21.43 -8.06 18.55
C TRP A 69 -21.98 -9.01 17.47
N ARG A 70 -21.96 -8.60 16.20
CA ARG A 70 -22.42 -9.44 15.10
C ARG A 70 -21.62 -10.73 14.98
N ARG A 71 -20.30 -10.66 15.14
CA ARG A 71 -19.44 -11.86 15.11
C ARG A 71 -19.77 -12.81 16.27
N ALA A 72 -19.91 -12.28 17.47
CA ALA A 72 -20.27 -13.04 18.66
C ALA A 72 -21.67 -13.71 18.51
N ALA A 73 -22.61 -13.03 17.85
CA ALA A 73 -23.94 -13.56 17.55
C ALA A 73 -23.97 -14.53 16.34
N GLY A 74 -22.83 -14.93 15.78
CA GLY A 74 -22.73 -15.93 14.72
C GLY A 74 -23.11 -15.45 13.32
N TYR A 75 -23.24 -14.15 13.08
CA TYR A 75 -23.55 -13.66 11.73
C TYR A 75 -22.37 -13.85 10.78
N ALA A 76 -22.60 -14.45 9.62
CA ALA A 76 -21.60 -14.64 8.57
C ALA A 76 -21.38 -13.40 7.67
N HIS A 77 -22.37 -12.51 7.59
CA HIS A 77 -22.34 -11.34 6.71
C HIS A 77 -22.26 -10.03 7.50
N PHE A 78 -21.66 -9.00 6.87
CA PHE A 78 -21.51 -7.67 7.48
C PHE A 78 -20.69 -7.68 8.78
N THR A 79 -19.62 -8.49 8.81
CA THR A 79 -18.71 -8.67 9.94
C THR A 79 -17.38 -7.92 9.75
N SER A 80 -17.32 -6.97 8.81
CA SER A 80 -16.15 -6.13 8.54
C SER A 80 -16.49 -4.67 8.74
N SER A 81 -15.75 -3.99 9.61
CA SER A 81 -15.88 -2.54 9.86
C SER A 81 -15.64 -1.70 8.59
N GLY A 82 -14.74 -2.13 7.71
CA GLY A 82 -14.52 -1.47 6.41
C GLY A 82 -15.76 -1.40 5.51
N SER A 83 -16.76 -2.27 5.75
CA SER A 83 -18.03 -2.21 5.04
C SER A 83 -18.90 -1.02 5.46
N LEU A 84 -18.67 -0.46 6.64
CA LEU A 84 -19.41 0.63 7.26
C LEU A 84 -18.80 2.01 6.96
N ALA A 85 -17.53 2.05 6.49
CA ALA A 85 -16.87 3.31 6.18
C ALA A 85 -17.70 4.23 5.26
N PRO A 86 -18.32 3.76 4.16
CA PRO A 86 -19.13 4.63 3.31
C PRO A 86 -20.33 5.28 4.02
N LEU A 87 -20.93 4.57 5.00
CA LEU A 87 -22.04 5.09 5.79
C LEU A 87 -21.54 6.18 6.76
N LEU A 88 -20.46 5.90 7.47
CA LEU A 88 -19.91 6.85 8.43
C LEU A 88 -19.40 8.11 7.73
N ASP A 89 -18.70 7.97 6.60
CA ASP A 89 -18.23 9.08 5.77
C ASP A 89 -19.41 9.96 5.31
N TYR A 90 -20.50 9.32 4.88
CA TYR A 90 -21.71 10.03 4.47
C TYR A 90 -22.34 10.81 5.61
N LEU A 91 -22.46 10.20 6.80
CA LEU A 91 -23.03 10.85 7.98
C LEU A 91 -22.16 12.01 8.47
N ARG A 92 -20.83 11.87 8.43
CA ARG A 92 -19.87 12.94 8.73
C ARG A 92 -19.99 14.11 7.76
N ALA A 93 -20.05 13.82 6.46
CA ALA A 93 -20.21 14.85 5.44
C ALA A 93 -21.54 15.64 5.59
N ARG A 94 -22.51 15.12 6.34
CA ARG A 94 -23.76 15.77 6.72
C ARG A 94 -23.74 16.42 8.10
N GLY A 95 -22.60 16.40 8.78
CA GLY A 95 -22.49 16.89 10.17
C GLY A 95 -23.31 16.09 11.18
N ALA A 96 -23.77 14.87 10.81
CA ALA A 96 -24.64 14.05 11.64
C ALA A 96 -23.88 13.10 12.56
N ALA A 97 -22.71 12.64 12.17
CA ALA A 97 -21.81 11.84 12.99
C ALA A 97 -20.56 12.66 13.35
N PRO A 98 -19.86 12.32 14.46
CA PRO A 98 -18.67 13.05 14.86
C PRO A 98 -17.61 13.07 13.75
N GLU A 99 -16.93 14.19 13.62
CA GLU A 99 -15.79 14.28 12.70
C GLU A 99 -14.73 13.24 13.02
N LEU A 100 -13.98 12.84 11.99
CA LEU A 100 -12.85 11.97 12.19
C LEU A 100 -11.75 12.76 12.90
N VAL A 101 -11.59 12.57 14.18
CA VAL A 101 -10.40 13.02 14.87
C VAL A 101 -9.26 12.13 14.37
N LEU A 102 -8.53 12.62 13.37
CA LEU A 102 -7.44 11.88 12.70
C LEU A 102 -6.31 11.52 13.66
N VAL A 103 -6.13 12.30 14.69
CA VAL A 103 -5.28 12.04 15.85
C VAL A 103 -6.04 12.63 17.05
N PRO A 104 -6.42 11.85 18.07
CA PRO A 104 -6.89 12.46 19.30
C PRO A 104 -5.80 13.40 19.83
N PRO A 105 -6.16 14.50 20.49
CA PRO A 105 -5.15 15.31 21.15
C PRO A 105 -4.31 14.39 22.04
N PRO A 106 -3.00 14.64 22.15
CA PRO A 106 -2.12 13.80 22.96
C PRO A 106 -2.63 13.80 24.41
N ASP A 107 -2.96 12.61 24.90
CA ASP A 107 -3.61 12.39 26.22
C ASP A 107 -2.59 11.97 27.28
N GLY A 108 -1.33 12.33 27.09
CA GLY A 108 -0.27 12.04 28.03
C GLY A 108 1.12 12.39 27.51
N PRO A 109 2.15 12.33 28.39
CA PRO A 109 3.53 12.68 28.04
C PRO A 109 4.06 11.88 26.84
N VAL A 110 3.70 10.60 26.75
CA VAL A 110 4.10 9.71 25.63
C VAL A 110 3.48 10.16 24.32
N ASP A 111 2.20 10.50 24.29
CA ASP A 111 1.53 10.94 23.06
C ASP A 111 2.05 12.32 22.60
N VAL A 112 2.35 13.22 23.52
CA VAL A 112 3.02 14.50 23.23
C VAL A 112 4.39 14.24 22.57
N LEU A 113 5.18 13.34 23.13
CA LEU A 113 6.50 12.98 22.61
C LEU A 113 6.40 12.33 21.23
N MET A 114 5.43 11.45 21.03
CA MET A 114 5.17 10.82 19.73
C MET A 114 4.73 11.82 18.68
N GLU A 115 3.94 12.84 19.03
CA GLU A 115 3.53 13.89 18.11
C GLU A 115 4.70 14.81 17.74
N ARG A 116 5.56 15.16 18.71
CA ARG A 116 6.83 15.86 18.43
C ARG A 116 7.72 15.05 17.48
N TYR A 117 7.86 13.74 17.72
CA TYR A 117 8.61 12.86 16.85
C TYR A 117 7.99 12.78 15.44
N ARG A 118 6.67 12.75 15.33
CA ARG A 118 5.97 12.79 14.04
C ARG A 118 6.29 14.07 13.27
N THR A 119 6.24 15.21 13.95
CA THR A 119 6.53 16.53 13.37
C THR A 119 7.99 16.62 12.91
N TYR A 120 8.92 16.15 13.72
CA TYR A 120 10.33 16.03 13.36
C TYR A 120 10.55 15.19 12.09
N LEU A 121 9.92 14.01 12.02
CA LEU A 121 10.06 13.12 10.87
C LEU A 121 9.49 13.73 9.58
N LEU A 122 8.40 14.46 9.66
CA LEU A 122 7.75 15.10 8.51
C LEU A 122 8.47 16.38 8.10
N GLY A 123 8.72 17.27 9.04
CA GLY A 123 9.27 18.60 8.80
C GLY A 123 10.78 18.59 8.57
N GLU A 124 11.53 18.19 9.59
CA GLU A 124 13.00 18.28 9.54
C GLU A 124 13.64 17.17 8.72
N ARG A 125 13.13 15.94 8.82
CA ARG A 125 13.65 14.80 8.05
C ARG A 125 13.01 14.65 6.68
N GLY A 126 11.95 15.36 6.37
CA GLY A 126 11.26 15.33 5.07
C GLY A 126 10.79 13.93 4.66
N LEU A 127 10.46 13.06 5.62
CA LEU A 127 10.09 11.68 5.30
C LEU A 127 8.65 11.59 4.77
N ALA A 128 8.47 10.72 3.78
CA ALA A 128 7.13 10.43 3.24
C ALA A 128 6.20 9.88 4.33
N ALA A 129 4.93 10.28 4.33
CA ALA A 129 3.92 9.90 5.33
C ALA A 129 3.80 8.39 5.58
N GLY A 130 4.05 7.55 4.56
CA GLY A 130 4.09 6.09 4.71
C GLY A 130 5.27 5.61 5.56
N THR A 131 6.43 6.24 5.42
CA THR A 131 7.62 5.95 6.23
C THR A 131 7.40 6.42 7.66
N VAL A 132 6.84 7.62 7.84
CA VAL A 132 6.52 8.18 9.17
C VAL A 132 5.57 7.26 9.93
N ARG A 133 4.46 6.83 9.31
CA ARG A 133 3.54 5.86 9.94
C ARG A 133 4.23 4.57 10.37
N TYR A 134 5.17 4.09 9.58
CA TYR A 134 5.94 2.89 9.88
C TYR A 134 6.87 3.12 11.08
N TYR A 135 7.55 4.26 11.15
CA TYR A 135 8.43 4.64 12.26
C TYR A 135 7.66 4.81 13.56
N LEU A 136 6.55 5.54 13.52
CA LEU A 136 5.66 5.72 14.67
C LEU A 136 5.09 4.40 15.21
N ARG A 137 4.77 3.46 14.31
CA ARG A 137 4.31 2.13 14.73
C ARG A 137 5.36 1.40 15.57
N PHE A 138 6.63 1.42 15.17
CA PHE A 138 7.67 0.75 15.93
C PHE A 138 8.04 1.49 17.21
N ALA A 139 7.98 2.81 17.18
CA ALA A 139 8.12 3.62 18.38
C ALA A 139 7.04 3.26 19.43
N ARG A 140 5.77 3.20 19.01
CA ARG A 140 4.66 2.78 19.90
C ARG A 140 4.86 1.36 20.44
N LEU A 141 5.17 0.39 19.59
CA LEU A 141 5.43 -0.98 20.02
C LEU A 141 6.57 -1.09 21.04
N PHE A 142 7.61 -0.26 20.89
CA PHE A 142 8.71 -0.20 21.84
C PHE A 142 8.25 0.38 23.19
N LEU A 143 7.49 1.46 23.17
CA LEU A 143 6.95 2.09 24.35
C LEU A 143 5.99 1.15 25.09
N GLU A 144 5.04 0.53 24.37
CA GLU A 144 4.10 -0.45 24.95
C GLU A 144 4.82 -1.62 25.62
N ALA A 145 5.89 -2.13 25.01
CA ALA A 145 6.67 -3.25 25.55
C ALA A 145 7.52 -2.88 26.81
N ASN A 146 7.73 -1.59 27.04
CA ASN A 146 8.50 -1.08 28.18
C ASN A 146 7.64 -0.22 29.11
N SER A 147 6.30 -0.26 28.96
CA SER A 147 5.37 0.38 29.89
C SER A 147 5.33 -0.37 31.22
N ALA A 148 5.35 0.36 32.32
CA ALA A 148 5.01 -0.17 33.63
C ALA A 148 3.51 -0.52 33.73
N ALA A 149 3.11 -1.25 34.77
CA ALA A 149 1.72 -1.69 34.98
C ALA A 149 0.69 -0.53 35.00
N ALA A 150 1.14 0.73 35.20
CA ALA A 150 0.32 1.93 35.14
C ALA A 150 0.18 2.55 33.74
N GLY A 151 0.75 1.94 32.68
CA GLY A 151 0.67 2.46 31.32
C GLY A 151 1.62 3.63 31.01
N GLU A 152 2.41 4.06 31.99
CA GLU A 152 3.40 5.13 31.81
C GLU A 152 4.77 4.53 31.46
N VAL A 153 5.39 5.08 30.41
CA VAL A 153 6.80 4.85 30.10
C VAL A 153 7.58 6.07 30.53
N ASP A 154 8.58 5.86 31.37
CA ASP A 154 9.58 6.88 31.66
C ASP A 154 10.78 6.70 30.71
N PRO A 155 10.91 7.53 29.67
CA PRO A 155 12.01 7.42 28.71
C PRO A 155 13.40 7.59 29.35
N VAL A 156 13.47 8.30 30.48
CA VAL A 156 14.72 8.57 31.21
C VAL A 156 15.29 7.29 31.83
N ARG A 157 14.44 6.33 32.20
CA ARG A 157 14.83 5.05 32.81
C ARG A 157 15.16 3.95 31.82
N LEU A 158 14.97 4.19 30.53
CA LEU A 158 15.25 3.19 29.51
C LEU A 158 16.75 2.93 29.40
N THR A 159 17.11 1.64 29.38
CA THR A 159 18.49 1.19 29.31
C THR A 159 18.83 0.54 27.97
N ALA A 160 20.11 0.43 27.65
CA ALA A 160 20.60 -0.35 26.53
C ALA A 160 20.12 -1.83 26.56
N GLY A 161 19.95 -2.37 27.78
CA GLY A 161 19.41 -3.72 28.02
C GLY A 161 17.98 -3.87 27.52
N ASP A 162 17.11 -2.89 27.77
CA ASP A 162 15.71 -2.88 27.34
C ASP A 162 15.60 -2.82 25.82
N VAL A 163 16.40 -1.97 25.19
CA VAL A 163 16.51 -1.89 23.73
C VAL A 163 16.94 -3.22 23.13
N GLY A 164 17.98 -3.84 23.67
CA GLY A 164 18.50 -5.13 23.21
C GLY A 164 17.48 -6.26 23.37
N ARG A 165 16.79 -6.32 24.52
CA ARG A 165 15.72 -7.29 24.79
C ARG A 165 14.60 -7.17 23.76
N PHE A 166 14.02 -5.96 23.62
CA PHE A 166 12.94 -5.69 22.67
C PHE A 166 13.30 -6.11 21.24
N VAL A 167 14.51 -5.72 20.75
CA VAL A 167 14.92 -6.04 19.39
C VAL A 167 15.04 -7.56 19.19
N ARG A 168 15.58 -8.31 20.17
CA ARG A 168 15.68 -9.77 20.08
C ARG A 168 14.31 -10.45 20.05
N GLU A 169 13.41 -10.08 20.94
CA GLU A 169 12.05 -10.62 20.99
C GLU A 169 11.28 -10.37 19.70
N GLN A 170 11.32 -9.15 19.20
CA GLN A 170 10.63 -8.78 17.98
C GLN A 170 11.27 -9.41 16.72
N ALA A 171 12.58 -9.62 16.72
CA ALA A 171 13.29 -10.25 15.61
C ALA A 171 12.94 -11.73 15.45
N ALA A 172 12.68 -12.45 16.54
CA ALA A 172 12.32 -13.85 16.54
C ALA A 172 11.05 -14.17 15.71
N SER A 173 10.09 -13.25 15.68
CA SER A 173 8.80 -13.41 14.97
C SER A 173 8.77 -12.71 13.61
N ARG A 174 9.83 -11.99 13.20
CA ARG A 174 9.83 -11.13 12.02
C ARG A 174 10.80 -11.62 10.94
N ARG A 175 10.48 -11.30 9.70
CA ARG A 175 11.43 -11.47 8.58
C ARG A 175 12.57 -10.46 8.72
N VAL A 176 13.78 -10.84 8.36
CA VAL A 176 15.00 -10.02 8.43
C VAL A 176 14.84 -8.61 7.83
N GLY A 177 14.16 -8.48 6.68
CA GLY A 177 13.88 -7.17 6.08
C GLY A 177 12.99 -6.27 6.96
N SER A 178 12.00 -6.84 7.65
CA SER A 178 11.14 -6.12 8.59
C SER A 178 11.93 -5.73 9.84
N THR A 179 12.81 -6.60 10.33
CA THR A 179 13.70 -6.33 11.46
C THR A 179 14.68 -5.19 11.15
N LYS A 180 15.28 -5.18 9.95
CA LYS A 180 16.13 -4.05 9.51
C LYS A 180 15.40 -2.71 9.55
N ASN A 181 14.18 -2.68 9.04
CA ASN A 181 13.38 -1.46 9.05
C ASN A 181 12.99 -1.04 10.47
N MET A 182 12.69 -1.99 11.35
CA MET A 182 12.45 -1.73 12.77
C MET A 182 13.68 -1.11 13.44
N VAL A 183 14.85 -1.70 13.24
CA VAL A 183 16.14 -1.17 13.75
C VAL A 183 16.37 0.27 13.28
N MET A 184 16.11 0.57 12.00
CA MET A 184 16.20 1.95 11.49
C MET A 184 15.22 2.90 12.17
N ALA A 185 14.00 2.46 12.41
CA ALA A 185 12.98 3.27 13.08
C ALA A 185 13.37 3.56 14.55
N LEU A 186 13.84 2.55 15.29
CA LEU A 186 14.29 2.71 16.67
C LEU A 186 15.52 3.61 16.80
N ARG A 187 16.52 3.43 15.92
CA ARG A 187 17.68 4.33 15.90
C ARG A 187 17.29 5.78 15.63
N SER A 188 16.30 5.99 14.75
CA SER A 188 15.78 7.33 14.50
C SER A 188 15.06 7.92 15.71
N LEU A 189 14.28 7.10 16.44
CA LEU A 189 13.57 7.50 17.64
C LEU A 189 14.56 7.92 18.74
N PHE A 190 15.56 7.07 19.03
CA PHE A 190 16.50 7.33 20.12
C PHE A 190 17.41 8.54 19.82
N ARG A 191 17.83 8.73 18.57
CA ARG A 191 18.53 9.98 18.20
C ARG A 191 17.68 11.21 18.40
N PHE A 192 16.39 11.14 18.05
CA PHE A 192 15.46 12.24 18.30
C PHE A 192 15.33 12.51 19.81
N TRP A 193 15.18 11.47 20.63
CA TRP A 193 15.08 11.64 22.08
C TRP A 193 16.34 12.22 22.71
N HIS A 194 17.50 11.80 22.25
CA HIS A 194 18.76 12.36 22.71
C HIS A 194 18.91 13.85 22.31
N LEU A 195 18.56 14.20 21.09
CA LEU A 195 18.56 15.58 20.60
C LEU A 195 17.59 16.48 21.36
N GLU A 196 16.44 15.96 21.73
CA GLU A 196 15.42 16.68 22.52
C GLU A 196 15.68 16.66 24.03
N GLY A 197 16.80 16.08 24.47
CA GLY A 197 17.14 15.96 25.89
C GLY A 197 16.22 15.05 26.72
N VAL A 198 15.45 14.19 26.04
CA VAL A 198 14.54 13.21 26.69
C VAL A 198 15.32 12.07 27.34
N THR A 199 16.44 11.67 26.75
CA THR A 199 17.38 10.70 27.30
C THR A 199 18.77 11.30 27.42
N ALA A 200 19.45 11.05 28.52
CA ALA A 200 20.83 11.53 28.72
C ALA A 200 21.78 10.85 27.75
N ASP A 201 21.63 9.55 27.54
CA ASP A 201 22.46 8.74 26.65
C ASP A 201 21.82 8.57 25.27
N ASP A 202 22.69 8.48 24.21
CA ASP A 202 22.23 8.08 22.87
C ASP A 202 22.03 6.55 22.80
N LEU A 203 20.79 6.13 23.07
CA LEU A 203 20.39 4.72 22.98
C LEU A 203 20.39 4.18 21.53
N ALA A 204 20.59 5.02 20.51
CA ALA A 204 20.66 4.56 19.12
C ALA A 204 21.86 3.63 18.85
N GLY A 205 22.96 3.83 19.60
CA GLY A 205 24.12 2.93 19.58
C GLY A 205 23.84 1.56 20.16
N ALA A 206 22.92 1.46 21.12
CA ALA A 206 22.52 0.21 21.76
C ALA A 206 21.61 -0.67 20.88
N VAL A 207 21.02 -0.12 19.79
CA VAL A 207 20.17 -0.88 18.89
C VAL A 207 21.00 -1.88 18.09
N PRO A 208 20.84 -3.22 18.28
CA PRO A 208 21.63 -4.22 17.59
C PRO A 208 21.55 -4.11 16.07
N GLY A 209 22.67 -4.32 15.40
CA GLY A 209 22.71 -4.43 13.95
C GLY A 209 22.06 -5.74 13.48
N VAL A 210 21.39 -5.69 12.34
CA VAL A 210 20.90 -6.92 11.69
C VAL A 210 21.91 -7.32 10.63
N ALA A 211 22.48 -8.52 10.79
CA ALA A 211 23.47 -9.05 9.85
C ALA A 211 22.99 -8.95 8.40
N PRO A 212 23.88 -8.56 7.48
CA PRO A 212 23.54 -8.55 6.07
C PRO A 212 23.27 -9.98 5.61
N GLN A 213 22.00 -10.27 5.25
CA GLN A 213 21.75 -11.50 4.50
C GLN A 213 22.41 -11.37 3.12
N SER A 214 22.99 -12.46 2.64
CA SER A 214 23.39 -12.56 1.24
C SER A 214 22.18 -12.15 0.39
N ARG A 215 22.34 -11.10 -0.41
CA ARG A 215 21.25 -10.64 -1.28
C ARG A 215 20.97 -11.76 -2.27
N SER A 216 19.84 -12.44 -2.11
CA SER A 216 19.40 -13.42 -3.09
C SER A 216 19.33 -12.74 -4.46
N LEU A 217 19.74 -13.45 -5.49
CA LEU A 217 19.65 -12.98 -6.87
C LEU A 217 18.23 -12.49 -7.18
N PRO A 218 18.08 -11.42 -7.98
CA PRO A 218 16.79 -11.01 -8.47
C PRO A 218 16.15 -12.18 -9.21
N ARG A 219 15.03 -12.67 -8.68
CA ARG A 219 14.31 -13.78 -9.31
C ARG A 219 13.39 -13.22 -10.38
N ALA A 220 13.88 -13.03 -11.59
CA ALA A 220 13.05 -12.72 -12.75
C ALA A 220 12.00 -13.82 -12.97
N LEU A 221 10.85 -13.46 -13.50
CA LEU A 221 9.86 -14.44 -13.95
C LEU A 221 10.24 -14.95 -15.34
N PRO A 222 10.05 -16.24 -15.63
CA PRO A 222 10.20 -16.74 -16.98
C PRO A 222 9.28 -15.99 -17.96
N ALA A 223 9.74 -15.72 -19.18
CA ALA A 223 8.95 -15.03 -20.19
C ALA A 223 7.60 -15.73 -20.47
N SER A 224 7.57 -17.07 -20.41
CA SER A 224 6.34 -17.87 -20.51
C SER A 224 5.34 -17.53 -19.40
N MET A 225 5.80 -17.29 -18.18
CA MET A 225 4.95 -16.89 -17.07
C MET A 225 4.36 -15.48 -17.26
N VAL A 226 5.17 -14.53 -17.73
CA VAL A 226 4.68 -13.17 -18.05
C VAL A 226 3.61 -13.23 -19.15
N ARG A 227 3.84 -14.02 -20.21
CA ARG A 227 2.84 -14.22 -21.27
C ARG A 227 1.54 -14.81 -20.73
N ARG A 228 1.61 -15.80 -19.82
CA ARG A 228 0.43 -16.39 -19.18
C ARG A 228 -0.32 -15.36 -18.33
N LEU A 229 0.38 -14.51 -17.58
CA LEU A 229 -0.26 -13.45 -16.79
C LEU A 229 -1.01 -12.48 -17.70
N LEU A 230 -0.42 -12.03 -18.80
CA LEU A 230 -1.05 -11.15 -19.77
C LEU A 230 -2.26 -11.83 -20.45
N ALA A 231 -2.11 -13.06 -20.89
CA ALA A 231 -3.17 -13.84 -21.55
C ALA A 231 -4.36 -14.13 -20.61
N SER A 232 -4.14 -14.15 -19.28
CA SER A 232 -5.21 -14.36 -18.29
C SER A 232 -6.23 -13.23 -18.20
N CYS A 233 -5.99 -12.11 -18.90
CA CYS A 233 -6.86 -10.94 -18.88
C CYS A 233 -7.90 -11.03 -20.00
N ASP A 234 -9.18 -11.23 -19.68
CA ASP A 234 -10.27 -11.17 -20.66
C ASP A 234 -10.49 -9.73 -21.14
N ARG A 235 -9.82 -9.37 -22.24
CA ARG A 235 -9.88 -8.03 -22.84
C ARG A 235 -11.23 -7.65 -23.45
N ARG A 236 -12.22 -8.53 -23.43
CA ARG A 236 -13.62 -8.20 -23.79
C ARG A 236 -14.28 -7.40 -22.67
N THR A 237 -13.83 -7.55 -21.43
CA THR A 237 -14.36 -6.86 -20.25
C THR A 237 -13.56 -5.58 -19.93
N ALA A 238 -14.21 -4.59 -19.33
CA ALA A 238 -13.57 -3.38 -18.82
C ALA A 238 -12.47 -3.68 -17.79
N VAL A 239 -12.74 -4.62 -16.87
CA VAL A 239 -11.78 -5.10 -15.87
C VAL A 239 -10.56 -5.74 -16.53
N GLY A 240 -10.79 -6.59 -17.50
CA GLY A 240 -9.72 -7.30 -18.18
C GLY A 240 -8.83 -6.37 -19.01
N ARG A 241 -9.40 -5.38 -19.72
CA ARG A 241 -8.63 -4.33 -20.41
C ARG A 241 -7.76 -3.53 -19.44
N ARG A 242 -8.32 -3.08 -18.31
CA ARG A 242 -7.54 -2.39 -17.28
C ARG A 242 -6.41 -3.26 -16.75
N ASN A 243 -6.71 -4.50 -16.37
CA ASN A 243 -5.73 -5.40 -15.79
C ASN A 243 -4.60 -5.73 -16.77
N PHE A 244 -4.94 -5.93 -18.05
CA PHE A 244 -3.95 -6.11 -19.11
C PHE A 244 -3.04 -4.89 -19.24
N ALA A 245 -3.62 -3.68 -19.32
CA ALA A 245 -2.88 -2.43 -19.40
C ALA A 245 -1.96 -2.21 -18.18
N VAL A 246 -2.42 -2.53 -16.97
CA VAL A 246 -1.57 -2.47 -15.77
C VAL A 246 -0.41 -3.48 -15.86
N LEU A 247 -0.68 -4.72 -16.24
CA LEU A 247 0.34 -5.77 -16.30
C LEU A 247 1.40 -5.48 -17.36
N ILE A 248 1.01 -4.99 -18.54
CA ILE A 248 1.95 -4.69 -19.62
C ILE A 248 2.84 -3.49 -19.28
N VAL A 249 2.28 -2.44 -18.66
CA VAL A 249 3.03 -1.28 -18.17
C VAL A 249 4.08 -1.72 -17.13
N LEU A 250 3.70 -2.59 -16.19
CA LEU A 250 4.63 -3.09 -15.17
C LEU A 250 5.73 -3.97 -15.77
N SER A 251 5.42 -4.81 -16.75
CA SER A 251 6.35 -5.78 -17.33
C SER A 251 7.26 -5.20 -18.41
N ARG A 252 6.79 -4.21 -19.19
CA ARG A 252 7.57 -3.57 -20.25
C ARG A 252 8.39 -2.38 -19.77
N LEU A 253 7.75 -1.48 -19.02
CA LEU A 253 8.39 -0.25 -18.53
C LEU A 253 9.02 -0.40 -17.15
N GLY A 254 8.90 -1.56 -16.51
CA GLY A 254 9.47 -1.80 -15.19
C GLY A 254 8.98 -0.85 -14.11
N LEU A 255 7.77 -0.29 -14.20
CA LEU A 255 7.25 0.66 -13.24
C LEU A 255 7.05 0.04 -11.86
N ARG A 256 7.25 0.86 -10.82
CA ARG A 256 6.78 0.51 -9.46
C ARG A 256 5.26 0.60 -9.41
N ALA A 257 4.63 -0.18 -8.52
CA ALA A 257 3.18 -0.11 -8.33
C ALA A 257 2.67 1.31 -8.02
N GLY A 258 3.46 2.09 -7.27
CA GLY A 258 3.16 3.48 -6.97
C GLY A 258 3.26 4.39 -8.19
N GLU A 259 4.27 4.20 -9.01
CA GLU A 259 4.47 4.94 -10.27
C GLU A 259 3.31 4.66 -11.24
N ALA A 260 2.97 3.39 -11.45
CA ALA A 260 1.84 3.00 -12.30
C ALA A 260 0.49 3.56 -11.80
N ALA A 261 0.26 3.56 -10.48
CA ALA A 261 -0.95 4.12 -9.87
C ALA A 261 -1.01 5.66 -9.99
N ALA A 262 0.15 6.31 -10.11
CA ALA A 262 0.26 7.76 -10.16
C ALA A 262 0.15 8.35 -11.57
N ILE A 263 0.17 7.54 -12.63
CA ILE A 263 0.05 8.01 -14.00
C ILE A 263 -1.27 8.77 -14.19
N GLU A 264 -1.19 9.93 -14.80
CA GLU A 264 -2.34 10.76 -15.20
C GLU A 264 -2.57 10.68 -16.69
N LEU A 265 -3.75 11.11 -17.13
CA LEU A 265 -4.08 11.11 -18.57
C LEU A 265 -3.17 12.03 -19.37
N GLU A 266 -2.80 13.15 -18.77
CA GLU A 266 -1.91 14.16 -19.35
C GLU A 266 -0.44 13.74 -19.42
N ASP A 267 -0.06 12.67 -18.72
CA ASP A 267 1.31 12.14 -18.75
C ASP A 267 1.65 11.38 -20.02
N ILE A 268 0.67 11.10 -20.88
CA ILE A 268 0.87 10.34 -22.12
C ILE A 268 0.91 11.30 -23.31
N ASP A 269 2.08 11.46 -23.90
CA ASP A 269 2.21 12.12 -25.20
C ASP A 269 2.08 11.10 -26.33
N TRP A 270 0.86 11.00 -26.86
CA TRP A 270 0.54 10.07 -27.95
C TRP A 270 1.26 10.38 -29.25
N ARG A 271 1.60 11.65 -29.50
CA ARG A 271 2.25 12.08 -30.74
C ARG A 271 3.74 11.75 -30.74
N ARG A 272 4.37 11.96 -29.57
CA ARG A 272 5.79 11.64 -29.38
C ARG A 272 6.04 10.18 -29.03
N GLY A 273 5.01 9.45 -28.61
CA GLY A 273 5.17 8.11 -28.07
C GLY A 273 5.93 8.11 -26.75
N GLU A 274 5.59 9.02 -25.86
CA GLU A 274 6.28 9.23 -24.58
C GLU A 274 5.33 9.12 -23.41
N LEU A 275 5.86 8.68 -22.27
CA LEU A 275 5.15 8.60 -20.99
C LEU A 275 5.96 9.30 -19.91
N LEU A 276 5.38 10.35 -19.29
CA LEU A 276 5.92 10.99 -18.11
C LEU A 276 5.64 10.14 -16.86
N VAL A 277 6.68 9.77 -16.12
CA VAL A 277 6.59 8.96 -14.91
C VAL A 277 7.03 9.78 -13.71
N ARG A 278 6.17 9.85 -12.68
CA ARG A 278 6.47 10.52 -11.41
C ARG A 278 7.04 9.51 -10.42
N GLY A 279 8.33 9.65 -10.10
CA GLY A 279 9.08 8.80 -9.18
C GLY A 279 9.03 9.27 -7.73
N LYS A 280 9.78 8.57 -6.88
CA LYS A 280 9.95 8.94 -5.46
C LYS A 280 10.66 10.30 -5.33
N GLY A 281 10.17 11.17 -4.45
CA GLY A 281 10.75 12.50 -4.22
C GLY A 281 10.37 13.55 -5.27
N GLY A 282 9.23 13.37 -5.97
CA GLY A 282 8.71 14.36 -6.93
C GLY A 282 9.42 14.35 -8.29
N ARG A 283 10.31 13.41 -8.55
CA ARG A 283 11.03 13.33 -9.82
C ARG A 283 10.13 13.02 -10.97
N ARG A 284 10.43 13.63 -12.11
CA ARG A 284 9.72 13.42 -13.36
C ARG A 284 10.72 12.91 -14.40
N GLU A 285 10.42 11.79 -15.01
CA GLU A 285 11.26 11.18 -16.06
C GLU A 285 10.37 10.74 -17.21
N ILE A 286 10.85 10.98 -18.43
CA ILE A 286 10.15 10.63 -19.66
C ILE A 286 10.67 9.26 -20.10
N LEU A 287 9.75 8.35 -20.39
CA LEU A 287 10.05 7.02 -20.95
C LEU A 287 9.45 6.92 -22.34
N PRO A 288 10.12 6.22 -23.26
CA PRO A 288 9.48 5.83 -24.52
C PRO A 288 8.27 4.95 -24.23
N LEU A 289 7.22 5.12 -25.00
CA LEU A 289 5.99 4.35 -24.93
C LEU A 289 5.99 3.28 -26.04
N PRO A 290 6.34 2.02 -25.78
CA PRO A 290 6.32 0.97 -26.79
C PRO A 290 4.93 0.78 -27.37
N VAL A 291 4.86 0.40 -28.63
CA VAL A 291 3.60 0.28 -29.39
C VAL A 291 2.60 -0.64 -28.68
N ASP A 292 3.05 -1.80 -28.20
CA ASP A 292 2.21 -2.78 -27.48
C ASP A 292 1.64 -2.21 -26.17
N VAL A 293 2.39 -1.34 -25.48
CA VAL A 293 1.92 -0.61 -24.29
C VAL A 293 0.91 0.45 -24.68
N GLY A 294 1.22 1.25 -25.72
CA GLY A 294 0.32 2.28 -26.25
C GLY A 294 -1.03 1.73 -26.65
N GLU A 295 -1.06 0.62 -27.42
CA GLU A 295 -2.28 -0.07 -27.83
C GLU A 295 -3.10 -0.57 -26.63
N ALA A 296 -2.44 -1.13 -25.62
CA ALA A 296 -3.10 -1.60 -24.41
C ALA A 296 -3.75 -0.44 -23.63
N LEU A 297 -3.06 0.69 -23.51
CA LEU A 297 -3.57 1.89 -22.87
C LEU A 297 -4.72 2.50 -23.66
N ALA A 298 -4.61 2.65 -24.96
CA ALA A 298 -5.66 3.14 -25.85
C ALA A 298 -6.91 2.25 -25.76
N GLY A 299 -6.75 0.93 -25.82
CA GLY A 299 -7.85 -0.03 -25.69
C GLY A 299 -8.55 0.04 -24.33
N TYR A 300 -7.82 0.31 -23.24
CA TYR A 300 -8.41 0.56 -21.94
C TYR A 300 -9.15 1.89 -21.89
N LEU A 301 -8.54 2.98 -22.37
CA LEU A 301 -9.12 4.31 -22.36
C LEU A 301 -10.44 4.38 -23.15
N GLN A 302 -10.45 3.80 -24.33
CA GLN A 302 -11.62 3.84 -25.23
C GLN A 302 -12.78 2.96 -24.75
N ARG A 303 -12.49 1.76 -24.23
CA ARG A 303 -13.50 0.70 -24.04
C ARG A 303 -13.53 0.09 -22.66
N GLY A 304 -12.70 0.56 -21.73
CA GLY A 304 -12.59 -0.06 -20.40
C GLY A 304 -12.59 0.92 -19.24
N ARG A 305 -12.18 2.17 -19.45
CA ARG A 305 -12.07 3.15 -18.39
C ARG A 305 -13.44 3.75 -18.04
N PRO A 306 -13.86 3.73 -16.75
CA PRO A 306 -15.09 4.41 -16.33
C PRO A 306 -15.06 5.90 -16.64
N ARG A 307 -16.21 6.45 -17.05
CA ARG A 307 -16.37 7.89 -17.33
C ARG A 307 -16.62 8.64 -16.02
N ILE A 308 -15.58 8.97 -15.30
CA ILE A 308 -15.64 9.78 -14.08
C ILE A 308 -14.64 10.95 -14.17
N ALA A 309 -14.92 12.05 -13.49
CA ALA A 309 -14.05 13.21 -13.40
C ALA A 309 -12.84 12.89 -12.49
N CYS A 310 -11.85 12.19 -13.08
CA CYS A 310 -10.61 11.82 -12.40
C CYS A 310 -9.48 11.80 -13.42
N GLY A 311 -8.43 12.59 -13.22
CA GLY A 311 -7.27 12.67 -14.11
C GLY A 311 -6.39 11.41 -14.11
N ARG A 312 -6.49 10.54 -13.10
CA ARG A 312 -5.69 9.31 -13.03
C ARG A 312 -6.01 8.35 -14.16
N LEU A 313 -4.97 7.77 -14.76
CA LEU A 313 -5.12 6.81 -15.85
C LEU A 313 -5.90 5.56 -15.40
N PHE A 314 -5.42 4.89 -14.36
CA PHE A 314 -6.01 3.65 -13.86
C PHE A 314 -7.04 3.89 -12.77
N LEU A 315 -8.27 3.42 -12.99
CA LEU A 315 -9.37 3.59 -12.08
C LEU A 315 -9.79 2.25 -11.45
N ARG A 316 -10.42 2.34 -10.29
CA ARG A 316 -11.11 1.20 -9.67
C ARG A 316 -12.34 0.86 -10.52
N VAL A 317 -12.61 -0.43 -10.65
CA VAL A 317 -13.81 -0.93 -11.31
C VAL A 317 -14.93 -1.16 -10.29
N ASN A 318 -14.54 -1.46 -9.05
CA ASN A 318 -15.49 -1.62 -7.96
C ASN A 318 -15.60 -0.32 -7.18
N ALA A 319 -16.81 -0.01 -6.76
CA ALA A 319 -17.11 1.14 -5.91
C ALA A 319 -16.35 1.07 -4.54
N PRO A 320 -16.05 2.21 -3.96
CA PRO A 320 -16.30 3.55 -4.49
C PRO A 320 -15.41 3.86 -5.69
N SER A 321 -15.99 4.51 -6.72
CA SER A 321 -15.26 4.94 -7.91
C SER A 321 -14.10 5.85 -7.56
N GLY A 322 -13.02 5.80 -8.34
CA GLY A 322 -11.84 6.63 -8.12
C GLY A 322 -10.55 5.98 -8.59
N ALA A 323 -9.44 6.61 -8.30
CA ALA A 323 -8.10 6.16 -8.69
C ALA A 323 -7.75 4.77 -8.13
N LEU A 324 -7.05 3.98 -8.92
CA LEU A 324 -6.49 2.71 -8.48
C LEU A 324 -5.27 2.98 -7.60
N SER A 325 -5.28 2.49 -6.37
CA SER A 325 -4.16 2.67 -5.45
C SER A 325 -2.96 1.77 -5.79
N PRO A 326 -1.75 2.05 -5.26
CA PRO A 326 -0.59 1.15 -5.40
C PRO A 326 -0.87 -0.28 -4.91
N ALA A 327 -1.67 -0.42 -3.84
CA ALA A 327 -2.13 -1.72 -3.36
C ALA A 327 -3.08 -2.39 -4.37
N GLY A 328 -3.94 -1.61 -5.04
CA GLY A 328 -4.80 -2.06 -6.13
C GLY A 328 -4.01 -2.58 -7.33
N VAL A 329 -2.97 -1.86 -7.75
CA VAL A 329 -2.03 -2.30 -8.81
C VAL A 329 -1.38 -3.63 -8.41
N SER A 330 -0.87 -3.73 -7.18
CA SER A 330 -0.26 -4.97 -6.68
C SER A 330 -1.28 -6.13 -6.61
N ASN A 331 -2.56 -5.82 -6.35
CA ASN A 331 -3.63 -6.82 -6.31
C ASN A 331 -3.99 -7.32 -7.72
N VAL A 332 -3.87 -6.50 -8.77
CA VAL A 332 -4.02 -6.93 -10.17
C VAL A 332 -3.03 -8.05 -10.48
N VAL A 333 -1.75 -7.89 -10.11
CA VAL A 333 -0.71 -8.91 -10.31
C VAL A 333 -1.05 -10.19 -9.55
N ARG A 334 -1.38 -10.08 -8.25
CA ARG A 334 -1.75 -11.23 -7.41
C ARG A 334 -2.95 -12.00 -7.97
N SER A 335 -3.96 -11.27 -8.41
CA SER A 335 -5.16 -11.88 -8.99
C SER A 335 -4.88 -12.57 -10.33
N ALA A 336 -3.98 -12.02 -11.16
CA ALA A 336 -3.53 -12.67 -12.38
C ALA A 336 -2.79 -13.99 -12.07
N CYS A 337 -1.89 -14.00 -11.07
CA CYS A 337 -1.22 -15.22 -10.63
C CYS A 337 -2.23 -16.30 -10.23
N ARG A 338 -3.22 -15.95 -9.42
CA ARG A 338 -4.26 -16.90 -8.97
C ARG A 338 -5.07 -17.46 -10.14
N ARG A 339 -5.48 -16.63 -11.10
CA ARG A 339 -6.21 -17.09 -12.29
C ARG A 339 -5.41 -18.08 -13.14
N CYS A 340 -4.08 -17.92 -13.17
CA CYS A 340 -3.19 -18.82 -13.89
C CYS A 340 -2.76 -20.07 -13.11
N GLY A 341 -3.16 -20.22 -11.84
CA GLY A 341 -2.63 -21.27 -10.95
C GLY A 341 -1.12 -21.12 -10.70
N LEU A 342 -0.60 -19.88 -10.74
CA LEU A 342 0.82 -19.61 -10.55
C LEU A 342 1.11 -19.15 -9.12
N PRO A 343 2.33 -19.38 -8.60
CA PRO A 343 2.75 -18.82 -7.33
C PRO A 343 2.54 -17.30 -7.30
N VAL A 344 1.93 -16.82 -6.22
CA VAL A 344 1.60 -15.39 -6.07
C VAL A 344 2.88 -14.57 -5.94
N VAL A 345 3.05 -13.60 -6.85
CA VAL A 345 4.16 -12.66 -6.83
C VAL A 345 3.67 -11.23 -6.62
N CYS A 346 4.57 -10.35 -6.16
CA CYS A 346 4.28 -8.90 -6.07
C CYS A 346 4.64 -8.18 -7.38
N ALA A 347 4.09 -6.98 -7.57
CA ALA A 347 4.37 -6.13 -8.74
C ALA A 347 5.88 -5.87 -8.95
N HIS A 348 6.66 -5.81 -7.87
CA HIS A 348 8.11 -5.60 -7.94
C HIS A 348 8.86 -6.71 -8.69
N ARG A 349 8.29 -7.94 -8.72
CA ARG A 349 8.85 -9.05 -9.50
C ARG A 349 8.79 -8.79 -11.01
N LEU A 350 7.72 -8.15 -11.50
CA LEU A 350 7.63 -7.75 -12.92
C LEU A 350 8.68 -6.71 -13.28
N ARG A 351 8.97 -5.77 -12.38
CA ARG A 351 10.06 -4.82 -12.54
C ARG A 351 11.43 -5.49 -12.59
N HIS A 352 11.69 -6.48 -11.73
CA HIS A 352 12.92 -7.28 -11.80
C HIS A 352 13.00 -8.07 -13.12
N THR A 353 11.85 -8.54 -13.59
CA THR A 353 11.79 -9.26 -14.87
C THR A 353 12.13 -8.33 -16.02
N ALA A 354 11.53 -7.14 -16.09
CA ALA A 354 11.86 -6.14 -17.10
C ALA A 354 13.37 -5.85 -17.13
N ALA A 355 13.98 -5.58 -15.99
CA ALA A 355 15.42 -5.34 -15.90
C ALA A 355 16.27 -6.52 -16.38
N THR A 356 15.90 -7.74 -15.99
CA THR A 356 16.65 -8.94 -16.40
C THR A 356 16.49 -9.24 -17.90
N GLU A 357 15.30 -9.03 -18.46
CA GLU A 357 15.07 -9.22 -19.90
C GLU A 357 15.83 -8.16 -20.72
N THR A 358 15.86 -6.90 -20.25
CA THR A 358 16.64 -5.83 -20.88
C THR A 358 18.15 -6.14 -20.84
N LEU A 359 18.66 -6.67 -19.70
CA LEU A 359 20.04 -7.12 -19.60
C LEU A 359 20.37 -8.24 -20.58
N ARG A 360 19.50 -9.26 -20.67
CA ARG A 360 19.66 -10.37 -21.62
C ARG A 360 19.57 -9.95 -23.08
N ALA A 361 18.91 -8.83 -23.37
CA ALA A 361 18.88 -8.21 -24.68
C ALA A 361 20.15 -7.39 -24.99
N GLY A 362 21.16 -7.41 -24.12
CA GLY A 362 22.45 -6.77 -24.31
C GLY A 362 22.57 -5.35 -23.77
N ALA A 363 21.57 -4.86 -23.03
CA ALA A 363 21.67 -3.52 -22.44
C ALA A 363 22.68 -3.48 -21.30
N SER A 364 23.39 -2.36 -21.18
CA SER A 364 24.33 -2.09 -20.10
C SER A 364 23.61 -1.91 -18.75
N LEU A 365 24.34 -2.06 -17.64
CA LEU A 365 23.79 -1.78 -16.30
C LEU A 365 23.38 -0.32 -16.14
N GLU A 366 24.01 0.60 -16.85
CA GLU A 366 23.66 2.01 -16.85
C GLU A 366 22.28 2.23 -17.49
N GLU A 367 22.05 1.67 -18.69
CA GLU A 367 20.75 1.72 -19.38
C GLU A 367 19.64 1.06 -18.56
N ILE A 368 19.94 -0.04 -17.86
CA ILE A 368 19.02 -0.65 -16.91
C ILE A 368 18.75 0.30 -15.73
N GLY A 369 19.75 0.98 -15.23
CA GLY A 369 19.62 2.01 -14.20
C GLY A 369 18.68 3.13 -14.64
N GLN A 370 18.85 3.61 -15.86
CA GLN A 370 17.99 4.62 -16.50
C GLN A 370 16.55 4.09 -16.69
N LEU A 371 16.37 2.92 -17.31
CA LEU A 371 15.05 2.28 -17.47
C LEU A 371 14.32 2.14 -16.11
N LEU A 372 15.04 1.72 -15.09
CA LEU A 372 14.48 1.53 -13.75
C LEU A 372 14.45 2.80 -12.91
N ARG A 373 14.97 3.92 -13.39
CA ARG A 373 15.01 5.18 -12.65
C ARG A 373 15.63 4.99 -11.26
N GLN A 374 16.82 4.34 -11.24
CA GLN A 374 17.59 4.06 -10.03
C GLN A 374 18.73 5.06 -9.89
N GLN A 375 18.87 5.70 -8.73
CA GLN A 375 19.95 6.66 -8.48
C GLN A 375 21.27 6.02 -8.09
N SER A 376 21.17 4.88 -7.45
CA SER A 376 22.33 4.20 -6.89
C SER A 376 22.72 3.04 -7.80
N THR A 377 23.93 3.10 -8.32
CA THR A 377 24.57 2.02 -9.05
C THR A 377 24.59 0.72 -8.23
N PHE A 378 24.69 0.81 -6.89
CA PHE A 378 24.56 -0.35 -5.99
C PHE A 378 23.19 -1.06 -6.12
N THR A 379 22.13 -0.34 -6.45
CA THR A 379 20.81 -0.94 -6.63
C THR A 379 20.73 -1.66 -7.97
N THR A 380 21.39 -1.14 -8.99
CA THR A 380 21.46 -1.74 -10.33
C THR A 380 22.48 -2.88 -10.38
N ALA A 381 23.57 -2.80 -9.63
CA ALA A 381 24.59 -3.85 -9.53
C ALA A 381 24.05 -5.22 -9.07
N ILE A 382 22.85 -5.25 -8.50
CA ILE A 382 22.18 -6.53 -8.20
C ILE A 382 21.89 -7.36 -9.46
N TYR A 383 21.71 -6.69 -10.60
CA TYR A 383 21.45 -7.35 -11.88
C TYR A 383 22.72 -7.89 -12.54
N ALA A 384 23.89 -7.31 -12.27
CA ALA A 384 25.18 -7.86 -12.75
C ALA A 384 25.37 -9.32 -12.30
N ARG A 385 24.87 -9.68 -11.12
CA ARG A 385 24.95 -11.06 -10.61
C ARG A 385 24.05 -12.07 -11.35
N VAL A 386 23.16 -11.60 -12.21
CA VAL A 386 22.27 -12.45 -13.02
C VAL A 386 22.89 -12.72 -14.37
N ASP A 387 23.83 -11.89 -14.78
CA ASP A 387 24.57 -11.98 -16.03
C ASP A 387 25.71 -13.00 -15.92
N ARG A 388 25.31 -14.26 -15.90
CA ARG A 388 26.26 -15.36 -15.73
C ARG A 388 27.14 -15.58 -16.94
N ASP A 389 26.67 -15.20 -18.12
CA ASP A 389 27.38 -15.46 -19.37
C ASP A 389 28.52 -14.45 -19.50
N ASN A 390 28.27 -13.16 -19.30
CA ASN A 390 29.32 -12.14 -19.24
C ASN A 390 30.26 -12.33 -18.03
N LEU A 391 29.75 -12.83 -16.87
CA LEU A 391 30.58 -13.15 -15.73
C LEU A 391 31.50 -14.35 -15.99
N ARG A 392 31.10 -15.32 -16.81
CA ARG A 392 31.95 -16.46 -17.20
C ARG A 392 33.07 -16.04 -18.13
N GLU A 393 32.82 -15.10 -19.03
CA GLU A 393 33.85 -14.53 -19.92
C GLU A 393 34.93 -13.78 -19.14
N LEU A 394 34.57 -13.17 -18.00
CA LEU A 394 35.49 -12.47 -17.09
C LEU A 394 36.15 -13.40 -16.07
N ALA A 395 35.69 -14.63 -15.95
CA ALA A 395 36.27 -15.60 -15.02
C ALA A 395 37.63 -16.08 -15.53
N LEU A 396 38.64 -15.98 -14.69
CA LEU A 396 39.94 -16.60 -14.97
C LEU A 396 39.76 -18.12 -15.14
N PRO A 397 40.51 -18.75 -16.05
CA PRO A 397 40.48 -20.20 -16.18
C PRO A 397 40.78 -20.87 -14.84
N TRP A 398 40.04 -21.94 -14.54
CA TRP A 398 40.25 -22.67 -13.29
C TRP A 398 41.68 -23.20 -13.23
N PRO A 399 42.45 -23.00 -12.13
CA PRO A 399 43.76 -23.55 -11.99
C PRO A 399 43.72 -25.07 -12.14
N GLY A 400 44.30 -25.63 -13.19
CA GLY A 400 44.28 -27.05 -13.51
C GLY A 400 43.22 -27.51 -14.53
N GLY A 401 42.42 -26.62 -15.08
CA GLY A 401 41.61 -26.89 -16.27
C GLY A 401 42.50 -26.89 -17.51
N ALA A 402 42.55 -27.99 -18.29
CA ALA A 402 43.20 -28.02 -19.59
C ALA A 402 42.58 -26.98 -20.53
N PRO A 403 43.39 -26.40 -21.48
CA PRO A 403 42.89 -25.41 -22.44
C PRO A 403 41.82 -25.96 -23.35
#